data_c76f970d84adf636b2fb6870aef871de
#
_entry.id   c76f970d84adf636b2fb6870aef871de
#
_cell.length_a   1.000
_cell.length_b   1.000
_cell.length_c   1.000
_cell.angle_alpha   90.00
_cell.angle_beta   90.00
_cell.angle_gamma   90.00
#
_symmetry.space_group_name_H-M   'P 1'
#
loop_
_entity.id
_entity.type
_entity.pdbx_description
1 polymer ?
#
loop_
_entity_poly.entity_id
_entity_poly.type
_entity_poly.pdbx_seq_one_letter_code
_entity_poly.pdbx_strand_id
1 'polypeptide(L)' 'MSIKVKIRLDALNILTTHEERMEIDRLLEERMSMYCDDAVGLLNDEEFRKLVDEAKKRIPKKRREEVVVYG' A
#
# COMPACT_ATOMS: atom_id res chain seq x y z
N MET A 1 1.66 -11.26 -2.48
CA MET A 1 1.85 -9.84 -2.51
C MET A 1 1.71 -9.32 -3.92
N SER A 2 1.08 -8.20 -4.08
CA SER A 2 0.73 -7.70 -5.40
C SER A 2 1.92 -7.03 -6.08
N ILE A 3 2.22 -7.46 -7.30
CA ILE A 3 3.29 -6.86 -8.07
C ILE A 3 2.88 -5.48 -8.57
N LYS A 4 1.61 -5.32 -8.93
CA LYS A 4 1.13 -4.02 -9.42
C LYS A 4 1.13 -2.95 -8.34
N VAL A 5 0.86 -3.34 -7.11
CA VAL A 5 0.94 -2.42 -5.98
C VAL A 5 2.39 -1.95 -5.82
N LYS A 6 3.32 -2.88 -5.88
CA LYS A 6 4.73 -2.54 -5.76
C LYS A 6 5.17 -1.57 -6.86
N ILE A 7 4.76 -1.84 -8.09
CA ILE A 7 5.12 -0.98 -9.21
C ILE A 7 4.57 0.43 -9.02
N ARG A 8 3.33 0.53 -8.52
CA ARG A 8 2.71 1.81 -8.28
C ARG A 8 3.42 2.59 -7.19
N LEU A 9 3.80 1.89 -6.12
CA LEU A 9 4.54 2.53 -5.04
C LEU A 9 5.88 3.07 -5.54
N ASP A 10 6.57 2.27 -6.35
CA ASP A 10 7.84 2.70 -6.91
C ASP A 10 7.66 3.92 -7.81
N ALA A 11 6.63 3.89 -8.64
CA ALA A 11 6.38 4.99 -9.57
C ALA A 11 6.08 6.30 -8.85
N LEU A 12 5.47 6.23 -7.68
CA LEU A 12 5.13 7.41 -6.89
C LEU A 12 6.18 7.74 -5.86
N ASN A 13 7.27 6.98 -5.82
CA ASN A 13 8.36 7.18 -4.87
C ASN A 13 7.90 7.09 -3.42
N ILE A 14 7.01 6.14 -3.15
CA ILE A 14 6.49 5.93 -1.81
C ILE A 14 7.23 4.77 -1.16
N LEU A 15 7.88 5.04 -0.04
CA LEU A 15 8.57 3.99 0.70
C LEU A 15 7.62 3.35 1.70
N THR A 16 7.64 2.03 1.77
CA THR A 16 6.78 1.31 2.70
C THR A 16 7.56 0.18 3.33
N THR A 17 7.13 -0.22 4.53
CA THR A 17 7.64 -1.44 5.12
C THR A 17 6.84 -2.61 4.60
N HIS A 18 7.32 -3.80 4.86
CA HIS A 18 6.63 -5.01 4.45
C HIS A 18 5.22 -5.07 5.07
N GLU A 19 5.11 -4.71 6.34
CA GLU A 19 3.81 -4.70 7.01
C GLU A 19 2.86 -3.69 6.41
N GLU A 20 3.38 -2.52 6.05
CA GLU A 20 2.56 -1.52 5.42
C GLU A 20 2.04 -1.99 4.06
N ARG A 21 2.87 -2.69 3.31
CA ARG A 21 2.43 -3.22 2.03
C ARG A 21 1.35 -4.27 2.18
N MET A 22 1.47 -5.12 3.18
CA MET A 22 0.44 -6.10 3.45
C MET A 22 -0.88 -5.43 3.81
N GLU A 23 -0.80 -4.36 4.57
CA GLU A 23 -1.99 -3.63 4.95
C GLU A 23 -2.62 -2.92 3.75
N ILE A 24 -1.79 -2.43 2.84
CA ILE A 24 -2.29 -1.82 1.59
C ILE A 24 -3.06 -2.86 0.78
N ASP A 25 -2.50 -4.05 0.63
CA ASP A 25 -3.17 -5.11 -0.11
C ASP A 25 -4.51 -5.45 0.52
N ARG A 26 -4.53 -5.55 1.83
CA ARG A 26 -5.74 -5.87 2.56
C ARG A 26 -6.81 -4.78 2.40
N LEU A 27 -6.41 -3.52 2.49
CA LEU A 27 -7.34 -2.42 2.31
C LEU A 27 -7.92 -2.39 0.90
N LEU A 28 -7.10 -2.68 -0.08
CA LEU A 28 -7.57 -2.73 -1.46
C LEU A 28 -8.64 -3.79 -1.62
N GLU A 29 -8.38 -4.98 -1.11
CA GLU A 29 -9.34 -6.07 -1.22
C GLU A 29 -10.61 -5.78 -0.46
N GLU A 30 -10.46 -5.21 0.73
CA GLU A 30 -11.59 -4.92 1.58
C GLU A 30 -12.48 -3.84 1.00
N ARG A 31 -11.89 -2.76 0.50
CA ARG A 31 -12.64 -1.63 0.01
C ARG A 31 -13.21 -1.81 -1.37
N MET A 32 -12.45 -2.50 -2.21
CA MET A 32 -12.86 -2.66 -3.60
C MET A 32 -13.57 -3.99 -3.84
N SER A 33 -13.56 -4.87 -2.86
CA SER A 33 -14.15 -6.21 -2.97
C SER A 33 -13.61 -6.96 -4.17
N MET A 34 -12.32 -6.80 -4.43
CA MET A 34 -11.68 -7.48 -5.55
C MET A 34 -10.21 -7.66 -5.23
N TYR A 35 -9.54 -8.47 -6.02
CA TYR A 35 -8.13 -8.78 -5.82
C TYR A 35 -7.28 -7.51 -5.93
N CYS A 36 -6.24 -7.40 -5.10
CA CYS A 36 -5.48 -6.15 -5.00
C CYS A 36 -4.86 -5.70 -6.32
N ASP A 37 -4.39 -6.62 -7.15
CA ASP A 37 -3.83 -6.24 -8.45
C ASP A 37 -4.86 -5.56 -9.34
N ASP A 38 -6.09 -6.05 -9.30
CA ASP A 38 -7.16 -5.46 -10.09
C ASP A 38 -7.60 -4.13 -9.50
N ALA A 39 -7.70 -4.09 -8.18
CA ALA A 39 -8.15 -2.90 -7.47
C ALA A 39 -7.22 -1.72 -7.70
N VAL A 40 -5.92 -1.95 -7.63
CA VAL A 40 -4.96 -0.87 -7.77
C VAL A 40 -5.03 -0.22 -9.15
N GLY A 41 -5.42 -0.98 -10.15
CA GLY A 41 -5.56 -0.45 -11.50
C GLY A 41 -6.73 0.50 -11.67
N LEU A 42 -7.69 0.48 -10.75
CA LEU A 42 -8.86 1.33 -10.81
C LEU A 42 -8.70 2.65 -10.05
N LEU A 43 -7.64 2.76 -9.28
CA LEU A 43 -7.41 3.96 -8.47
C LEU A 43 -6.50 4.94 -9.19
N ASN A 44 -6.81 6.24 -9.08
CA ASN A 44 -5.88 7.23 -9.58
C ASN A 44 -4.81 7.46 -8.51
N ASP A 45 -3.81 8.27 -8.83
CA ASP A 45 -2.67 8.47 -7.93
C ASP A 45 -3.08 9.07 -6.59
N GLU A 46 -4.01 10.00 -6.62
CA GLU A 46 -4.46 10.64 -5.39
C GLU A 46 -5.19 9.66 -4.50
N GLU A 47 -6.06 8.87 -5.07
CA GLU A 47 -6.80 7.86 -4.31
C GLU A 47 -5.85 6.82 -3.73
N PHE A 48 -4.89 6.40 -4.53
CA PHE A 48 -3.92 5.43 -4.08
C PHE A 48 -3.09 5.98 -2.92
N ARG A 49 -2.66 7.23 -3.01
CA ARG A 49 -1.89 7.85 -1.94
C ARG A 49 -2.68 7.93 -0.64
N LYS A 50 -3.95 8.24 -0.73
CA LYS A 50 -4.81 8.28 0.45
C LYS A 50 -4.93 6.92 1.11
N LEU A 51 -5.05 5.89 0.30
CA LEU A 51 -5.15 4.55 0.81
C LEU A 51 -3.85 4.11 1.48
N VAL A 52 -2.72 4.45 0.88
CA VAL A 52 -1.41 4.14 1.45
C VAL A 52 -1.26 4.86 2.79
N ASP A 53 -1.66 6.12 2.85
CA ASP A 53 -1.57 6.90 4.06
C ASP A 53 -2.38 6.28 5.18
N GLU A 54 -3.57 5.81 4.85
CA GLU A 54 -4.41 5.14 5.81
C GLU A 54 -3.78 3.84 6.29
N ALA A 55 -3.20 3.08 5.39
CA ALA A 55 -2.52 1.84 5.76
C ALA A 55 -1.38 2.12 6.73
N LYS A 56 -0.62 3.18 6.48
CA LYS A 56 0.49 3.55 7.35
C LYS A 56 0.01 3.91 8.74
N LYS A 57 -1.15 4.53 8.84
CA LYS A 57 -1.70 4.91 10.14
C LYS A 57 -2.13 3.71 10.96
N ARG A 58 -2.42 2.61 10.33
CA ARG A 58 -2.83 1.39 11.02
C ARG A 58 -1.67 0.63 11.62
N ILE A 59 -0.44 0.94 11.19
CA ILE A 59 0.75 0.25 11.66
C ILE A 59 1.36 1.04 12.81
N PRO A 60 1.65 0.42 13.96
CA PRO A 60 2.22 1.12 15.10
C PRO A 60 3.56 1.74 14.74
N LYS A 61 3.78 2.95 15.22
CA LYS A 61 5.00 3.69 14.90
C LYS A 61 6.27 2.95 15.28
N LYS A 62 6.28 2.33 16.43
CA LYS A 62 7.48 1.66 16.89
C LYS A 62 7.88 0.51 16.00
N ARG A 63 6.95 -0.04 15.22
CA ARG A 63 7.31 -1.06 14.26
C ARG A 63 7.91 -0.48 13.02
N ARG A 64 7.57 0.76 12.69
CA ARG A 64 8.08 1.39 11.50
C ARG A 64 9.49 1.88 11.61
N GLU A 65 10.02 1.96 12.82
CA GLU A 65 11.37 2.38 13.01
C GLU A 65 12.38 1.41 12.52
N GLU A 66 12.04 0.17 12.46
CA GLU A 66 13.02 -0.83 12.21
C GLU A 66 13.48 -0.93 10.81
N VAL A 67 12.59 -0.86 9.85
CA VAL A 67 12.97 -1.17 8.51
C VAL A 67 12.31 -0.34 7.52
N VAL A 68 13.06 0.18 6.61
CA VAL A 68 12.51 0.84 5.48
C VAL A 68 12.69 -0.03 4.31
N VAL A 69 11.60 -0.42 3.71
CA VAL A 69 11.65 -1.25 2.56
C VAL A 69 10.99 -0.51 1.44
N TYR A 70 11.44 -0.74 0.27
CA TYR A 70 10.98 -0.02 -0.80
C TYR A 70 9.96 -0.77 -1.47
N GLY A 71 9.11 -0.15 -2.08
CA GLY A 71 7.99 -0.59 -2.77
C GLY A 71 8.09 -1.72 -3.70
#